data_691be9e5ea2ba71d501d9723b4bfdaf9
#
_entry.id   691be9e5ea2ba71d501d9723b4bfdaf9
#
_cell.length_a   1.000
_cell.length_b   1.000
_cell.length_c   1.000
_cell.angle_alpha   90.00
_cell.angle_beta   90.00
_cell.angle_gamma   90.00
#
_symmetry.space_group_name_H-M   'P 1'
#
loop_
_entity.id
_entity.type
_entity.pdbx_description
1 polymer ?
#
loop_
_entity_poly.entity_id
_entity_poly.type
_entity_poly.pdbx_seq_one_letter_code
_entity_poly.pdbx_strand_id
1 'polypeptide(L)'
;KDNLSYKHLIPWIGKGLLVLSGTKWFQHRKLLTPAFHYDVLKSYVSLMSDSVKVMLDKWEKKKSVELFEDVSLMALDSIMKCAFSYNANCQTQSNSDTYIKAVFDLGYLINKRIQNFSYQDAFYDLTHSSREFQDACRRAHAHTDKVIQERKILLSNDKELDKIRKKRHLDFLDILLCTKDENGVGLSDEDLRAEVDTFMFEGHDTTASGISWLLYCMALHPKHQALCREEIQGIMGNRDTIEWEDLGKMTYSTMCIKESLRLFPPVPAVSRRLSKPVTFSDGRSLPEGSQVSLNIFGIHRNRDVWEDPEVFDPLRFSPENSAHRHSHAFLPFSAGSRNCIGQQFAMNEMKVALALTLLRFELFPNASKPPMLTQQLILKSRSGIHLHLKKI
;
A
#
# COMPACT_ATOMS: atom_id res chain seq x y z
N LYS A 1 2.44 -16.37 -10.44
CA LYS A 1 3.56 -15.77 -9.70
C LYS A 1 4.81 -16.61 -9.85
N ASP A 2 5.95 -16.01 -9.61
CA ASP A 2 7.24 -16.68 -9.57
C ASP A 2 7.43 -17.33 -8.18
N ASN A 3 7.87 -18.61 -8.19
CA ASN A 3 8.07 -19.35 -6.94
C ASN A 3 9.44 -19.04 -6.28
N LEU A 4 10.34 -18.34 -6.97
CA LEU A 4 11.68 -18.07 -6.42
C LEU A 4 11.65 -16.90 -5.42
N SER A 5 11.00 -15.79 -5.80
CA SER A 5 10.93 -14.59 -4.97
C SER A 5 9.77 -14.66 -3.97
N TYR A 6 8.58 -15.07 -4.41
CA TYR A 6 7.38 -15.06 -3.58
C TYR A 6 7.36 -16.17 -2.52
N LYS A 7 8.13 -17.26 -2.67
CA LYS A 7 8.20 -18.32 -1.64
C LYS A 7 8.66 -17.82 -0.28
N HIS A 8 9.51 -16.77 -0.27
CA HIS A 8 10.04 -16.21 0.97
C HIS A 8 9.02 -15.35 1.75
N LEU A 9 7.91 -14.99 1.11
CA LEU A 9 6.81 -14.30 1.76
C LEU A 9 5.85 -15.28 2.47
N ILE A 10 5.74 -16.52 1.97
CA ILE A 10 4.74 -17.51 2.43
C ILE A 10 4.78 -17.77 3.95
N PRO A 11 5.95 -17.89 4.61
CA PRO A 11 5.99 -18.10 6.05
C PRO A 11 5.40 -16.94 6.86
N TRP A 12 5.36 -15.74 6.27
CA TRP A 12 4.77 -14.55 6.87
C TRP A 12 3.30 -14.37 6.46
N ILE A 13 3.02 -14.17 5.16
CA ILE A 13 1.68 -13.80 4.69
C ILE A 13 0.82 -14.99 4.24
N GLY A 14 1.28 -16.22 4.46
CA GLY A 14 0.56 -17.41 4.03
C GLY A 14 0.38 -17.49 2.51
N LYS A 15 -0.60 -18.28 2.08
CA LYS A 15 -1.01 -18.40 0.67
C LYS A 15 -2.24 -17.56 0.39
N GLY A 16 -2.15 -16.23 0.62
CA GLY A 16 -3.20 -15.28 0.28
C GLY A 16 -3.16 -14.81 -1.18
N LEU A 17 -4.00 -13.83 -1.51
CA LEU A 17 -4.25 -13.33 -2.86
C LEU A 17 -2.97 -12.95 -3.62
N LEU A 18 -1.97 -12.41 -2.93
CA LEU A 18 -0.69 -12.02 -3.54
C LEU A 18 0.03 -13.21 -4.18
N VAL A 19 0.10 -14.34 -3.48
CA VAL A 19 0.93 -15.50 -3.90
C VAL A 19 0.14 -16.62 -4.56
N LEU A 20 -1.17 -16.72 -4.33
CA LEU A 20 -2.03 -17.73 -4.96
C LEU A 20 -1.94 -17.71 -6.48
N SER A 21 -2.25 -18.84 -7.10
CA SER A 21 -2.31 -19.03 -8.56
C SER A 21 -3.48 -19.94 -8.96
N GLY A 22 -3.77 -20.00 -10.26
CA GLY A 22 -4.80 -20.87 -10.83
C GLY A 22 -6.21 -20.57 -10.31
N THR A 23 -7.03 -21.62 -10.23
CA THR A 23 -8.46 -21.53 -9.85
C THR A 23 -8.65 -20.95 -8.46
N LYS A 24 -7.81 -21.34 -7.48
CA LYS A 24 -7.90 -20.83 -6.11
C LYS A 24 -7.69 -19.31 -6.06
N TRP A 25 -6.71 -18.79 -6.80
CA TRP A 25 -6.54 -17.33 -6.92
C TRP A 25 -7.78 -16.66 -7.51
N PHE A 26 -8.36 -17.22 -8.56
CA PHE A 26 -9.54 -16.65 -9.20
C PHE A 26 -10.74 -16.60 -8.24
N GLN A 27 -10.95 -17.68 -7.47
CA GLN A 27 -12.00 -17.74 -6.46
C GLN A 27 -11.82 -16.66 -5.38
N HIS A 28 -10.60 -16.55 -4.81
CA HIS A 28 -10.29 -15.54 -3.80
C HIS A 28 -10.42 -14.11 -4.36
N ARG A 29 -9.91 -13.86 -5.58
CA ARG A 29 -10.06 -12.55 -6.24
C ARG A 29 -11.54 -12.16 -6.42
N LYS A 30 -12.37 -13.11 -6.89
CA LYS A 30 -13.81 -12.91 -7.06
C LYS A 30 -14.49 -12.62 -5.73
N LEU A 31 -14.15 -13.37 -4.69
CA LEU A 31 -14.68 -13.21 -3.34
C LEU A 31 -14.37 -11.83 -2.75
N LEU A 32 -13.13 -11.35 -2.93
CA LEU A 32 -12.64 -10.15 -2.27
C LEU A 32 -12.94 -8.86 -3.04
N THR A 33 -13.17 -8.92 -4.35
CA THR A 33 -13.41 -7.73 -5.19
C THR A 33 -14.56 -6.84 -4.66
N PRO A 34 -15.69 -7.36 -4.14
CA PRO A 34 -16.79 -6.53 -3.60
C PRO A 34 -16.37 -5.62 -2.43
N ALA A 35 -15.36 -6.01 -1.63
CA ALA A 35 -14.86 -5.17 -0.52
C ALA A 35 -14.22 -3.86 -0.99
N PHE A 36 -13.86 -3.77 -2.27
CA PHE A 36 -13.24 -2.60 -2.90
C PHE A 36 -14.18 -1.87 -3.86
N HIS A 37 -15.49 -2.16 -3.78
CA HIS A 37 -16.49 -1.45 -4.56
C HIS A 37 -16.62 0.00 -4.07
N TYR A 38 -16.97 0.92 -4.97
CA TYR A 38 -17.02 2.36 -4.66
C TYR A 38 -17.94 2.69 -3.49
N ASP A 39 -19.08 2.01 -3.33
CA ASP A 39 -20.01 2.23 -2.22
C ASP A 39 -19.38 1.90 -0.85
N VAL A 40 -18.49 0.90 -0.81
CA VAL A 40 -17.72 0.56 0.40
C VAL A 40 -16.67 1.63 0.64
N LEU A 41 -15.89 1.97 -0.40
CA LEU A 41 -14.81 2.94 -0.31
C LEU A 41 -15.29 4.35 0.06
N LYS A 42 -16.52 4.71 -0.32
CA LYS A 42 -17.14 5.99 0.06
C LYS A 42 -17.20 6.15 1.57
N SER A 43 -17.58 5.10 2.28
CA SER A 43 -17.67 5.13 3.75
C SER A 43 -16.30 5.21 4.44
N TYR A 44 -15.21 4.89 3.74
CA TYR A 44 -13.87 4.88 4.30
C TYR A 44 -13.22 6.26 4.35
N VAL A 45 -13.69 7.24 3.57
CA VAL A 45 -13.07 8.56 3.48
C VAL A 45 -13.04 9.28 4.84
N SER A 46 -14.13 9.17 5.63
CA SER A 46 -14.16 9.72 6.98
C SER A 46 -13.17 9.02 7.92
N LEU A 47 -13.09 7.69 7.85
CA LEU A 47 -12.16 6.89 8.66
C LEU A 47 -10.70 7.20 8.33
N MET A 48 -10.37 7.35 7.04
CA MET A 48 -9.06 7.82 6.58
C MET A 48 -8.75 9.21 7.12
N SER A 49 -9.72 10.13 7.04
CA SER A 49 -9.57 11.50 7.54
C SER A 49 -9.28 11.53 9.03
N ASP A 50 -9.99 10.71 9.82
CA ASP A 50 -9.76 10.62 11.27
C ASP A 50 -8.35 10.12 11.58
N SER A 51 -7.87 9.09 10.86
CA SER A 51 -6.51 8.57 11.06
C SER A 51 -5.44 9.59 10.67
N VAL A 52 -5.64 10.33 9.57
CA VAL A 52 -4.73 11.41 9.14
C VAL A 52 -4.73 12.55 10.17
N LYS A 53 -5.89 12.97 10.68
CA LYS A 53 -5.98 14.03 11.70
C LYS A 53 -5.18 13.68 12.96
N VAL A 54 -5.25 12.44 13.45
CA VAL A 54 -4.45 11.99 14.61
C VAL A 54 -2.94 12.13 14.34
N MET A 55 -2.46 11.77 13.15
CA MET A 55 -1.07 11.97 12.76
C MET A 55 -0.70 13.46 12.75
N LEU A 56 -1.51 14.29 12.13
CA LEU A 56 -1.25 15.73 12.01
C LEU A 56 -1.27 16.44 13.36
N ASP A 57 -2.14 16.03 14.30
CA ASP A 57 -2.19 16.58 15.66
C ASP A 57 -0.89 16.28 16.44
N LYS A 58 -0.26 15.13 16.20
CA LYS A 58 1.09 14.84 16.73
C LYS A 58 2.15 15.75 16.10
N TRP A 59 2.02 16.06 14.80
CA TRP A 59 2.97 16.90 14.07
C TRP A 59 2.88 18.37 14.46
N GLU A 60 1.73 18.86 14.95
CA GLU A 60 1.59 20.24 15.44
C GLU A 60 2.59 20.62 16.54
N LYS A 61 3.06 19.62 17.29
CA LYS A 61 4.04 19.80 18.37
C LYS A 61 5.49 19.67 17.91
N LYS A 62 5.71 19.37 16.61
CA LYS A 62 7.03 19.10 16.04
C LYS A 62 7.39 20.14 14.99
N LYS A 63 8.66 20.59 14.96
CA LYS A 63 9.22 21.43 13.89
C LYS A 63 9.79 20.61 12.74
N SER A 64 10.10 19.35 13.00
CA SER A 64 10.67 18.42 12.04
C SER A 64 10.13 17.02 12.33
N VAL A 65 9.86 16.26 11.29
CA VAL A 65 9.33 14.89 11.37
C VAL A 65 10.15 13.94 10.49
N GLU A 66 10.26 12.70 10.93
CA GLU A 66 10.55 11.57 10.07
C GLU A 66 9.22 10.99 9.62
N LEU A 67 8.99 10.93 8.30
CA LEU A 67 7.66 10.63 7.77
C LEU A 67 7.26 9.17 7.90
N PHE A 68 8.21 8.24 7.63
CA PHE A 68 7.86 6.86 7.33
C PHE A 68 7.21 6.16 8.52
N GLU A 69 7.69 6.40 9.74
CA GLU A 69 7.13 5.80 10.96
C GLU A 69 5.74 6.32 11.26
N ASP A 70 5.57 7.66 11.34
CA ASP A 70 4.26 8.27 11.64
C ASP A 70 3.22 7.95 10.54
N VAL A 71 3.62 7.95 9.26
CA VAL A 71 2.74 7.62 8.13
C VAL A 71 2.40 6.12 8.10
N SER A 72 3.35 5.23 8.46
CA SER A 72 3.07 3.79 8.56
C SER A 72 2.03 3.49 9.65
N LEU A 73 2.15 4.14 10.81
CA LEU A 73 1.16 4.00 11.89
C LEU A 73 -0.20 4.56 11.48
N MET A 74 -0.24 5.68 10.76
CA MET A 74 -1.48 6.27 10.24
C MET A 74 -2.13 5.34 9.22
N ALA A 75 -1.37 4.80 8.25
CA ALA A 75 -1.90 3.90 7.23
C ALA A 75 -2.37 2.56 7.83
N LEU A 76 -1.67 2.04 8.86
CA LEU A 76 -2.13 0.87 9.60
C LEU A 76 -3.44 1.17 10.35
N ASP A 77 -3.54 2.29 11.04
CA ASP A 77 -4.75 2.72 11.75
C ASP A 77 -5.93 2.85 10.77
N SER A 78 -5.69 3.42 9.60
CA SER A 78 -6.66 3.57 8.52
C SER A 78 -7.15 2.22 7.98
N ILE A 79 -6.26 1.31 7.57
CA ILE A 79 -6.67 0.01 7.04
C ILE A 79 -7.40 -0.85 8.10
N MET A 80 -6.97 -0.75 9.37
CA MET A 80 -7.63 -1.45 10.48
C MET A 80 -9.07 -1.00 10.66
N LYS A 81 -9.32 0.31 10.64
CA LYS A 81 -10.67 0.87 10.73
C LYS A 81 -11.53 0.54 9.51
N CYS A 82 -10.96 0.69 8.31
CA CYS A 82 -11.68 0.54 7.05
C CYS A 82 -11.97 -0.93 6.70
N ALA A 83 -10.94 -1.77 6.62
CA ALA A 83 -11.05 -3.12 6.09
C ALA A 83 -11.37 -4.17 7.17
N PHE A 84 -10.99 -3.90 8.42
CA PHE A 84 -11.13 -4.85 9.51
C PHE A 84 -12.16 -4.43 10.57
N SER A 85 -12.81 -3.27 10.41
CA SER A 85 -13.74 -2.68 11.40
C SER A 85 -13.18 -2.70 12.82
N TYR A 86 -11.86 -2.50 12.94
CA TYR A 86 -11.12 -2.63 14.18
C TYR A 86 -10.46 -1.30 14.57
N ASN A 87 -10.84 -0.77 15.72
CA ASN A 87 -10.29 0.47 16.26
C ASN A 87 -9.11 0.16 17.21
N ALA A 88 -7.94 -0.05 16.64
CA ALA A 88 -6.73 -0.43 17.36
C ALA A 88 -6.00 0.74 18.01
N ASN A 89 -6.36 1.99 17.70
CA ASN A 89 -5.64 3.19 18.12
C ASN A 89 -4.12 3.07 17.85
N CYS A 90 -3.77 2.58 16.66
CA CYS A 90 -2.41 2.23 16.26
C CYS A 90 -1.40 3.36 16.50
N GLN A 91 -1.85 4.59 16.39
CA GLN A 91 -1.00 5.77 16.51
C GLN A 91 -0.73 6.20 17.96
N THR A 92 -1.46 5.69 18.94
CA THR A 92 -1.39 6.12 20.34
C THR A 92 -1.00 5.01 21.31
N GLN A 93 -1.04 3.76 20.88
CA GLN A 93 -0.70 2.59 21.70
C GLN A 93 0.60 1.92 21.21
N SER A 94 1.52 1.63 22.13
CA SER A 94 2.83 1.05 21.85
C SER A 94 2.83 -0.35 21.22
N ASN A 95 1.73 -1.09 21.29
CA ASN A 95 1.65 -2.44 20.71
C ASN A 95 1.68 -2.45 19.17
N SER A 96 1.24 -1.38 18.53
CA SER A 96 1.25 -1.26 17.06
C SER A 96 2.65 -1.03 16.50
N ASP A 97 3.52 -0.40 17.28
CA ASP A 97 4.94 -0.22 16.92
C ASP A 97 5.62 -1.58 16.74
N THR A 98 5.20 -2.60 17.51
CA THR A 98 5.74 -3.96 17.41
C THR A 98 5.38 -4.60 16.07
N TYR A 99 4.16 -4.40 15.54
CA TYR A 99 3.75 -4.90 14.23
C TYR A 99 4.48 -4.16 13.10
N ILE A 100 4.51 -2.83 13.12
CA ILE A 100 5.23 -2.02 12.13
C ILE A 100 6.71 -2.40 12.08
N LYS A 101 7.33 -2.55 13.24
CA LYS A 101 8.73 -3.01 13.34
C LYS A 101 8.91 -4.41 12.78
N ALA A 102 7.98 -5.33 13.07
CA ALA A 102 8.04 -6.68 12.51
C ALA A 102 7.97 -6.66 10.98
N VAL A 103 7.07 -5.86 10.39
CA VAL A 103 6.95 -5.70 8.92
C VAL A 103 8.22 -5.11 8.32
N PHE A 104 8.83 -4.13 8.99
CA PHE A 104 10.09 -3.54 8.55
C PHE A 104 11.23 -4.57 8.55
N ASP A 105 11.38 -5.32 9.65
CA ASP A 105 12.37 -6.40 9.79
C ASP A 105 12.16 -7.47 8.72
N LEU A 106 10.91 -7.89 8.48
CA LEU A 106 10.55 -8.89 7.46
C LEU A 106 10.91 -8.42 6.05
N GLY A 107 10.58 -7.18 5.70
CA GLY A 107 10.94 -6.59 4.41
C GLY A 107 12.45 -6.59 4.17
N TYR A 108 13.22 -6.21 5.18
CA TYR A 108 14.68 -6.22 5.12
C TYR A 108 15.26 -7.63 5.00
N LEU A 109 14.82 -8.56 5.85
CA LEU A 109 15.34 -9.92 5.91
C LEU A 109 15.00 -10.73 4.64
N ILE A 110 13.80 -10.56 4.08
CA ILE A 110 13.41 -11.17 2.81
C ILE A 110 14.26 -10.62 1.67
N ASN A 111 14.44 -9.30 1.60
CA ASN A 111 15.27 -8.69 0.57
C ASN A 111 16.73 -9.17 0.67
N LYS A 112 17.30 -9.21 1.88
CA LYS A 112 18.63 -9.76 2.15
C LYS A 112 18.75 -11.22 1.68
N ARG A 113 17.70 -12.03 1.92
CA ARG A 113 17.67 -13.44 1.48
C ARG A 113 17.60 -13.57 -0.05
N ILE A 114 16.81 -12.75 -0.72
CA ILE A 114 16.69 -12.76 -2.19
C ILE A 114 18.03 -12.35 -2.85
N GLN A 115 18.75 -11.40 -2.28
CA GLN A 115 20.01 -10.89 -2.84
C GLN A 115 21.22 -11.79 -2.57
N ASN A 116 21.18 -12.61 -1.54
CA ASN A 116 22.31 -13.46 -1.15
C ASN A 116 22.15 -14.90 -1.64
N PHE A 117 22.80 -15.23 -2.74
CA PHE A 117 22.90 -16.60 -3.25
C PHE A 117 23.50 -17.61 -2.25
N SER A 118 24.24 -17.13 -1.25
CA SER A 118 24.84 -17.98 -0.19
C SER A 118 23.80 -18.53 0.80
N TYR A 119 22.60 -17.99 0.85
CA TYR A 119 21.50 -18.50 1.67
C TYR A 119 20.69 -19.54 0.91
N GLN A 120 21.33 -20.63 0.47
CA GLN A 120 20.62 -21.82 -0.02
C GLN A 120 19.67 -22.30 1.07
N ASP A 121 18.46 -22.70 0.68
CA ASP A 121 17.37 -23.04 1.62
C ASP A 121 17.80 -24.03 2.71
N ALA A 122 18.69 -25.00 2.38
CA ALA A 122 19.16 -26.03 3.30
C ALA A 122 19.99 -25.51 4.51
N PHE A 123 20.66 -24.35 4.38
CA PHE A 123 21.49 -23.79 5.45
C PHE A 123 20.88 -22.55 6.10
N TYR A 124 19.88 -21.97 5.48
CA TYR A 124 19.27 -20.73 5.97
C TYR A 124 18.69 -20.90 7.38
N ASP A 125 18.04 -22.02 7.66
CA ASP A 125 17.38 -22.30 8.94
C ASP A 125 18.35 -22.37 10.13
N LEU A 126 19.65 -22.57 9.86
CA LEU A 126 20.71 -22.57 10.86
C LEU A 126 21.26 -21.15 11.16
N THR A 127 20.88 -20.15 10.36
CA THR A 127 21.45 -18.80 10.46
C THR A 127 20.75 -17.96 11.53
N HIS A 128 21.44 -16.93 12.01
CA HIS A 128 20.86 -15.91 12.88
C HIS A 128 19.69 -15.18 12.17
N SER A 129 19.85 -14.86 10.88
CA SER A 129 18.81 -14.20 10.07
C SER A 129 17.53 -15.01 9.97
N SER A 130 17.58 -16.34 10.00
CA SER A 130 16.37 -17.19 10.04
C SER A 130 15.63 -17.05 11.37
N ARG A 131 16.36 -17.01 12.48
CA ARG A 131 15.76 -16.81 13.82
C ARG A 131 15.10 -15.44 13.95
N GLU A 132 15.75 -14.39 13.47
CA GLU A 132 15.19 -13.04 13.41
C GLU A 132 13.92 -13.00 12.54
N PHE A 133 13.96 -13.66 11.40
CA PHE A 133 12.81 -13.76 10.49
C PHE A 133 11.61 -14.48 11.13
N GLN A 134 11.86 -15.62 11.77
CA GLN A 134 10.81 -16.38 12.48
C GLN A 134 10.22 -15.57 13.65
N ASP A 135 11.06 -14.83 14.37
CA ASP A 135 10.60 -13.95 15.46
C ASP A 135 9.72 -12.81 14.92
N ALA A 136 10.13 -12.18 13.83
CA ALA A 136 9.35 -11.13 13.18
C ALA A 136 8.01 -11.68 12.65
N CYS A 137 7.98 -12.89 12.06
CA CYS A 137 6.74 -13.57 11.67
C CYS A 137 5.82 -13.78 12.88
N ARG A 138 6.34 -14.28 14.00
CA ARG A 138 5.51 -14.49 15.22
C ARG A 138 4.90 -13.20 15.73
N ARG A 139 5.67 -12.10 15.73
CA ARG A 139 5.17 -10.77 16.14
C ARG A 139 4.07 -10.26 15.21
N ALA A 140 4.26 -10.41 13.89
CA ALA A 140 3.24 -10.02 12.92
C ALA A 140 1.95 -10.86 13.09
N HIS A 141 2.11 -12.18 13.17
CA HIS A 141 0.99 -13.10 13.34
C HIS A 141 0.22 -12.88 14.64
N ALA A 142 0.89 -12.59 15.75
CA ALA A 142 0.22 -12.29 17.01
C ALA A 142 -0.74 -11.09 16.91
N HIS A 143 -0.41 -10.10 16.06
CA HIS A 143 -1.28 -8.96 15.82
C HIS A 143 -2.50 -9.36 14.97
N THR A 144 -2.30 -10.09 13.87
CA THR A 144 -3.38 -10.52 12.99
C THR A 144 -4.32 -11.52 13.66
N ASP A 145 -3.79 -12.46 14.45
CA ASP A 145 -4.60 -13.40 15.25
C ASP A 145 -5.53 -12.68 16.21
N LYS A 146 -5.02 -11.65 16.88
CA LYS A 146 -5.82 -10.84 17.80
C LYS A 146 -7.01 -10.19 17.06
N VAL A 147 -6.76 -9.59 15.90
CA VAL A 147 -7.80 -8.93 15.09
C VAL A 147 -8.87 -9.93 14.65
N ILE A 148 -8.46 -11.09 14.13
CA ILE A 148 -9.38 -12.15 13.69
C ILE A 148 -10.21 -12.65 14.89
N GLN A 149 -9.56 -12.91 16.00
CA GLN A 149 -10.23 -13.49 17.20
C GLN A 149 -11.25 -12.51 17.79
N GLU A 150 -10.89 -11.24 17.94
CA GLU A 150 -11.81 -10.22 18.45
C GLU A 150 -13.04 -10.07 17.53
N ARG A 151 -12.83 -10.12 16.20
CA ARG A 151 -13.95 -10.05 15.25
C ARG A 151 -14.84 -11.30 15.33
N LYS A 152 -14.27 -12.50 15.43
CA LYS A 152 -15.02 -13.75 15.62
C LYS A 152 -15.88 -13.69 16.89
N ILE A 153 -15.33 -13.17 18.01
CA ILE A 153 -16.06 -12.99 19.26
C ILE A 153 -17.24 -12.02 19.09
N LEU A 154 -17.02 -10.89 18.41
CA LEU A 154 -18.11 -9.95 18.13
C LEU A 154 -19.21 -10.58 17.28
N LEU A 155 -18.86 -11.37 16.27
CA LEU A 155 -19.80 -12.06 15.38
C LEU A 155 -20.54 -13.22 16.05
N SER A 156 -20.07 -13.73 17.19
CA SER A 156 -20.81 -14.73 18.00
C SER A 156 -22.02 -14.12 18.73
N ASN A 157 -22.13 -12.78 18.77
CA ASN A 157 -23.30 -12.09 19.30
C ASN A 157 -24.36 -11.92 18.19
N ASP A 158 -25.53 -12.54 18.36
CA ASP A 158 -26.63 -12.52 17.39
C ASP A 158 -27.04 -11.10 16.98
N LYS A 159 -27.05 -10.14 17.90
CA LYS A 159 -27.39 -8.74 17.63
C LYS A 159 -26.38 -8.06 16.68
N GLU A 160 -25.08 -8.33 16.87
CA GLU A 160 -24.03 -7.81 15.99
C GLU A 160 -24.05 -8.51 14.63
N LEU A 161 -24.27 -9.81 14.61
CA LEU A 161 -24.43 -10.58 13.37
C LEU A 161 -25.63 -10.06 12.55
N ASP A 162 -26.75 -9.76 13.18
CA ASP A 162 -27.94 -9.18 12.54
C ASP A 162 -27.70 -7.76 12.00
N LYS A 163 -26.90 -6.93 12.71
CA LYS A 163 -26.50 -5.62 12.21
C LYS A 163 -25.64 -5.75 10.94
N ILE A 164 -24.70 -6.70 10.94
CA ILE A 164 -23.83 -6.94 9.78
C ILE A 164 -24.62 -7.48 8.59
N ARG A 165 -25.53 -8.43 8.81
CA ARG A 165 -26.42 -8.97 7.75
C ARG A 165 -27.32 -7.89 7.12
N LYS A 166 -27.65 -6.85 7.88
CA LYS A 166 -28.45 -5.70 7.39
C LYS A 166 -27.61 -4.64 6.68
N LYS A 167 -26.28 -4.69 6.77
CA LYS A 167 -25.41 -3.79 6.00
C LYS A 167 -25.58 -4.09 4.51
N ARG A 168 -25.74 -3.05 3.72
CA ARG A 168 -25.77 -3.16 2.24
C ARG A 168 -24.44 -3.68 1.68
N HIS A 169 -23.35 -3.34 2.34
CA HIS A 169 -21.99 -3.73 1.95
C HIS A 169 -21.22 -4.14 3.19
N LEU A 170 -20.55 -5.27 3.09
CA LEU A 170 -19.65 -5.80 4.11
C LEU A 170 -18.26 -5.22 3.92
N ASP A 171 -17.52 -5.02 5.01
CA ASP A 171 -16.09 -4.75 4.93
C ASP A 171 -15.31 -6.03 4.55
N PHE A 172 -13.99 -5.87 4.36
CA PHE A 172 -13.14 -6.97 3.93
C PHE A 172 -13.17 -8.16 4.90
N LEU A 173 -13.03 -7.92 6.20
CA LEU A 173 -12.99 -9.00 7.19
C LEU A 173 -14.37 -9.66 7.36
N ASP A 174 -15.45 -8.89 7.32
CA ASP A 174 -16.82 -9.43 7.33
C ASP A 174 -17.07 -10.34 6.12
N ILE A 175 -16.58 -9.95 4.93
CA ILE A 175 -16.66 -10.80 3.73
C ILE A 175 -15.92 -12.12 3.97
N LEU A 176 -14.69 -12.09 4.48
CA LEU A 176 -13.91 -13.29 4.73
C LEU A 176 -14.58 -14.24 5.73
N LEU A 177 -15.20 -13.69 6.79
CA LEU A 177 -15.81 -14.48 7.86
C LEU A 177 -17.23 -14.99 7.54
N CYS A 178 -17.98 -14.23 6.72
CA CYS A 178 -19.41 -14.51 6.49
C CYS A 178 -19.70 -15.17 5.13
N THR A 179 -18.80 -15.03 4.14
CA THR A 179 -19.07 -15.53 2.79
C THR A 179 -18.81 -17.04 2.73
N LYS A 180 -19.73 -17.73 2.07
CA LYS A 180 -19.67 -19.17 1.81
C LYS A 180 -19.70 -19.41 0.30
N ASP A 181 -19.07 -20.51 -0.13
CA ASP A 181 -19.14 -20.97 -1.51
C ASP A 181 -20.52 -21.55 -1.85
N GLU A 182 -20.69 -22.06 -3.08
CA GLU A 182 -21.93 -22.68 -3.59
C GLU A 182 -22.34 -23.93 -2.79
N ASN A 183 -21.41 -24.52 -2.05
CA ASN A 183 -21.63 -25.70 -1.18
C ASN A 183 -21.88 -25.30 0.28
N GLY A 184 -21.93 -24.00 0.60
CA GLY A 184 -22.12 -23.50 1.95
C GLY A 184 -20.85 -23.54 2.82
N VAL A 185 -19.68 -23.76 2.22
CA VAL A 185 -18.37 -23.84 2.93
C VAL A 185 -17.70 -22.48 2.90
N GLY A 186 -17.30 -21.97 4.08
CA GLY A 186 -16.50 -20.76 4.23
C GLY A 186 -15.02 -21.00 3.94
N LEU A 187 -14.22 -19.93 4.02
CA LEU A 187 -12.76 -20.05 3.98
C LEU A 187 -12.26 -20.88 5.17
N SER A 188 -11.24 -21.69 4.94
CA SER A 188 -10.51 -22.34 6.03
C SER A 188 -9.84 -21.29 6.93
N ASP A 189 -9.57 -21.63 8.20
CA ASP A 189 -8.85 -20.71 9.10
C ASP A 189 -7.46 -20.36 8.56
N GLU A 190 -6.79 -21.28 7.84
CA GLU A 190 -5.52 -21.03 7.16
C GLU A 190 -5.67 -20.00 6.04
N ASP A 191 -6.68 -20.16 5.17
CA ASP A 191 -6.94 -19.22 4.06
C ASP A 191 -7.39 -17.85 4.57
N LEU A 192 -8.27 -17.83 5.60
CA LEU A 192 -8.71 -16.61 6.26
C LEU A 192 -7.51 -15.82 6.79
N ARG A 193 -6.64 -16.48 7.54
CA ARG A 193 -5.45 -15.86 8.10
C ARG A 193 -4.52 -15.35 7.01
N ALA A 194 -4.28 -16.15 5.97
CA ALA A 194 -3.42 -15.76 4.86
C ALA A 194 -3.92 -14.50 4.14
N GLU A 195 -5.23 -14.35 3.98
CA GLU A 195 -5.80 -13.12 3.42
C GLU A 195 -5.67 -11.93 4.36
N VAL A 196 -5.90 -12.11 5.67
CA VAL A 196 -5.75 -11.05 6.67
C VAL A 196 -4.30 -10.57 6.73
N ASP A 197 -3.32 -11.47 6.83
CA ASP A 197 -1.89 -11.13 6.83
C ASP A 197 -1.50 -10.41 5.53
N THR A 198 -1.96 -10.92 4.37
CA THR A 198 -1.70 -10.32 3.06
C THR A 198 -2.22 -8.88 2.99
N PHE A 199 -3.49 -8.65 3.30
CA PHE A 199 -4.12 -7.34 3.15
C PHE A 199 -3.69 -6.34 4.22
N MET A 200 -3.37 -6.80 5.43
CA MET A 200 -2.82 -5.95 6.47
C MET A 200 -1.44 -5.42 6.07
N PHE A 201 -0.56 -6.27 5.51
CA PHE A 201 0.74 -5.86 4.99
C PHE A 201 0.60 -4.96 3.76
N GLU A 202 -0.11 -5.42 2.73
CA GLU A 202 -0.22 -4.70 1.46
C GLU A 202 -0.93 -3.36 1.62
N GLY A 203 -1.92 -3.28 2.51
CA GLY A 203 -2.76 -2.10 2.69
C GLY A 203 -2.04 -0.94 3.37
N HIS A 204 -1.10 -1.20 4.29
CA HIS A 204 -0.43 -0.12 5.00
C HIS A 204 0.96 0.23 4.45
N ASP A 205 1.85 -0.75 4.23
CA ASP A 205 3.28 -0.47 3.95
C ASP A 205 3.49 0.17 2.57
N THR A 206 2.69 -0.24 1.57
CA THR A 206 2.75 0.37 0.22
C THR A 206 2.20 1.79 0.21
N THR A 207 1.06 2.02 0.90
CA THR A 207 0.44 3.34 0.97
C THR A 207 1.29 4.29 1.80
N ALA A 208 1.88 3.81 2.90
CA ALA A 208 2.84 4.60 3.69
C ALA A 208 4.04 5.05 2.87
N SER A 209 4.60 4.16 2.04
CA SER A 209 5.66 4.54 1.09
C SER A 209 5.16 5.60 0.09
N GLY A 210 4.00 5.38 -0.52
CA GLY A 210 3.41 6.31 -1.49
C GLY A 210 3.18 7.71 -0.92
N ILE A 211 2.59 7.80 0.28
CA ILE A 211 2.34 9.08 0.97
C ILE A 211 3.66 9.75 1.38
N SER A 212 4.60 9.01 1.94
CA SER A 212 5.87 9.56 2.39
C SER A 212 6.67 10.18 1.24
N TRP A 213 6.77 9.49 0.10
CA TRP A 213 7.43 10.02 -1.08
C TRP A 213 6.65 11.17 -1.73
N LEU A 214 5.33 11.14 -1.71
CA LEU A 214 4.49 12.24 -2.19
C LEU A 214 4.73 13.53 -1.38
N LEU A 215 4.71 13.45 -0.06
CA LEU A 215 4.97 14.61 0.81
C LEU A 215 6.40 15.13 0.65
N TYR A 216 7.37 14.25 0.41
CA TYR A 216 8.74 14.64 0.07
C TYR A 216 8.79 15.39 -1.27
N CYS A 217 8.11 14.89 -2.31
CA CYS A 217 7.99 15.60 -3.59
C CYS A 217 7.37 16.99 -3.41
N MET A 218 6.32 17.10 -2.60
CA MET A 218 5.70 18.40 -2.31
C MET A 218 6.67 19.36 -1.61
N ALA A 219 7.48 18.86 -0.68
CA ALA A 219 8.47 19.66 0.01
C ALA A 219 9.61 20.15 -0.91
N LEU A 220 10.02 19.33 -1.89
CA LEU A 220 11.02 19.70 -2.91
C LEU A 220 10.49 20.70 -3.93
N HIS A 221 9.19 20.74 -4.17
CA HIS A 221 8.57 21.51 -5.24
C HIS A 221 7.51 22.50 -4.70
N PRO A 222 7.92 23.60 -4.04
CA PRO A 222 7.02 24.53 -3.36
C PRO A 222 5.95 25.14 -4.27
N LYS A 223 6.25 25.32 -5.57
CA LYS A 223 5.28 25.77 -6.58
C LYS A 223 4.13 24.77 -6.73
N HIS A 224 4.44 23.50 -6.88
CA HIS A 224 3.42 22.44 -7.02
C HIS A 224 2.68 22.23 -5.70
N GLN A 225 3.36 22.34 -4.56
CA GLN A 225 2.74 22.32 -3.23
C GLN A 225 1.71 23.43 -3.08
N ALA A 226 2.03 24.67 -3.50
CA ALA A 226 1.12 25.81 -3.44
C ALA A 226 -0.11 25.62 -4.33
N LEU A 227 0.06 25.14 -5.58
CA LEU A 227 -1.05 24.87 -6.49
C LEU A 227 -1.98 23.76 -5.96
N CYS A 228 -1.43 22.70 -5.36
CA CYS A 228 -2.26 21.67 -4.70
C CYS A 228 -3.05 22.27 -3.53
N ARG A 229 -2.42 23.12 -2.71
CA ARG A 229 -3.09 23.78 -1.58
C ARG A 229 -4.23 24.68 -2.06
N GLU A 230 -3.99 25.48 -3.09
CA GLU A 230 -5.01 26.35 -3.70
C GLU A 230 -6.20 25.55 -4.22
N GLU A 231 -5.96 24.46 -4.96
CA GLU A 231 -7.01 23.55 -5.42
C GLU A 231 -7.83 23.00 -4.24
N ILE A 232 -7.15 22.47 -3.21
CA ILE A 232 -7.78 21.86 -2.04
C ILE A 232 -8.60 22.91 -1.26
N GLN A 233 -8.07 24.10 -1.04
CA GLN A 233 -8.80 25.19 -0.38
C GLN A 233 -10.04 25.60 -1.18
N GLY A 234 -9.94 25.67 -2.50
CA GLY A 234 -11.07 25.96 -3.39
C GLY A 234 -12.17 24.91 -3.33
N ILE A 235 -11.80 23.62 -3.15
CA ILE A 235 -12.75 22.52 -3.04
C ILE A 235 -13.42 22.49 -1.65
N MET A 236 -12.62 22.63 -0.59
CA MET A 236 -13.09 22.44 0.78
C MET A 236 -13.70 23.70 1.38
N GLY A 237 -13.32 24.90 0.92
CA GLY A 237 -13.73 26.16 1.53
C GLY A 237 -13.35 26.20 3.02
N ASN A 238 -14.33 26.46 3.89
CA ASN A 238 -14.13 26.52 5.35
C ASN A 238 -14.34 25.18 6.07
N ARG A 239 -14.51 24.07 5.33
CA ARG A 239 -14.68 22.74 5.94
C ARG A 239 -13.34 22.18 6.41
N ASP A 240 -13.36 21.48 7.51
CA ASP A 240 -12.21 20.75 8.07
C ASP A 240 -12.25 19.24 7.77
N THR A 241 -13.30 18.80 7.07
CA THR A 241 -13.54 17.42 6.70
C THR A 241 -13.63 17.27 5.18
N ILE A 242 -12.92 16.28 4.66
CA ILE A 242 -12.95 15.92 3.25
C ILE A 242 -14.04 14.86 3.01
N GLU A 243 -14.79 15.02 1.94
CA GLU A 243 -15.86 14.11 1.55
C GLU A 243 -15.48 13.31 0.28
N TRP A 244 -16.20 12.24 0.02
CA TRP A 244 -15.98 11.41 -1.16
C TRP A 244 -16.04 12.21 -2.46
N GLU A 245 -17.02 13.09 -2.56
CA GLU A 245 -17.27 13.94 -3.73
C GLU A 245 -16.14 14.95 -3.99
N ASP A 246 -15.38 15.30 -2.98
CA ASP A 246 -14.23 16.20 -3.10
C ASP A 246 -13.05 15.53 -3.80
N LEU A 247 -12.85 14.22 -3.54
CA LEU A 247 -11.73 13.45 -4.10
C LEU A 247 -11.73 13.44 -5.64
N GLY A 248 -12.93 13.46 -6.26
CA GLY A 248 -13.08 13.54 -7.70
C GLY A 248 -12.67 14.89 -8.30
N LYS A 249 -12.74 15.96 -7.52
CA LYS A 249 -12.42 17.34 -7.94
C LYS A 249 -10.92 17.66 -7.86
N MET A 250 -10.14 16.89 -7.11
CA MET A 250 -8.70 17.06 -6.90
C MET A 250 -7.90 16.68 -8.14
N THR A 251 -8.00 17.45 -9.20
CA THR A 251 -7.42 17.13 -10.52
C THR A 251 -5.91 17.33 -10.51
N TYR A 252 -5.45 18.52 -10.09
CA TYR A 252 -4.03 18.85 -10.05
C TYR A 252 -3.29 18.02 -9.00
N SER A 253 -3.86 17.88 -7.82
CA SER A 253 -3.33 17.00 -6.77
C SER A 253 -3.22 15.55 -7.25
N THR A 254 -4.17 15.06 -8.06
CA THR A 254 -4.09 13.72 -8.66
C THR A 254 -2.93 13.61 -9.67
N MET A 255 -2.63 14.64 -10.44
CA MET A 255 -1.45 14.66 -11.31
C MET A 255 -0.16 14.63 -10.50
N CYS A 256 -0.07 15.37 -9.40
CA CYS A 256 1.07 15.33 -8.49
C CYS A 256 1.26 13.95 -7.84
N ILE A 257 0.17 13.30 -7.39
CA ILE A 257 0.21 11.92 -6.87
C ILE A 257 0.74 10.95 -7.93
N LYS A 258 0.23 11.03 -9.16
CA LYS A 258 0.68 10.16 -10.26
C LYS A 258 2.15 10.37 -10.58
N GLU A 259 2.63 11.61 -10.59
CA GLU A 259 4.03 11.92 -10.85
C GLU A 259 4.96 11.44 -9.72
N SER A 260 4.52 11.56 -8.47
CA SER A 260 5.23 10.95 -7.35
C SER A 260 5.29 9.42 -7.47
N LEU A 261 4.20 8.77 -7.84
CA LEU A 261 4.16 7.32 -8.07
C LEU A 261 4.99 6.89 -9.28
N ARG A 262 5.21 7.75 -10.26
CA ARG A 262 6.12 7.49 -11.39
C ARG A 262 7.57 7.50 -10.91
N LEU A 263 7.96 8.53 -10.18
CA LEU A 263 9.34 8.67 -9.67
C LEU A 263 9.63 7.68 -8.53
N PHE A 264 8.67 7.46 -7.66
CA PHE A 264 8.82 6.65 -6.45
C PHE A 264 7.71 5.59 -6.35
N PRO A 265 7.66 4.62 -7.28
CA PRO A 265 6.66 3.55 -7.21
C PRO A 265 6.89 2.71 -5.95
N PRO A 266 5.88 2.58 -5.04
CA PRO A 266 6.04 1.79 -3.82
C PRO A 266 6.51 0.36 -4.07
N VAL A 267 6.02 -0.27 -5.16
CA VAL A 267 6.47 -1.59 -5.62
C VAL A 267 7.37 -1.40 -6.85
N PRO A 268 8.71 -1.44 -6.70
CA PRO A 268 9.63 -1.11 -7.78
C PRO A 268 9.72 -2.19 -8.86
N ALA A 269 9.36 -3.44 -8.54
CA ALA A 269 9.37 -4.54 -9.49
C ALA A 269 8.37 -5.63 -9.11
N VAL A 270 7.87 -6.36 -10.10
CA VAL A 270 7.04 -7.57 -9.91
C VAL A 270 7.54 -8.70 -10.80
N SER A 271 7.49 -9.93 -10.32
CA SER A 271 8.00 -11.10 -11.04
C SER A 271 6.89 -12.04 -11.50
N ARG A 272 7.14 -12.70 -12.62
CA ARG A 272 6.28 -13.73 -13.21
C ARG A 272 7.11 -14.92 -13.63
N ARG A 273 6.52 -16.11 -13.54
CA ARG A 273 7.01 -17.30 -14.24
C ARG A 273 6.13 -17.53 -15.47
N LEU A 274 6.74 -17.72 -16.59
CA LEU A 274 6.02 -17.97 -17.85
C LEU A 274 5.38 -19.36 -17.82
N SER A 275 4.10 -19.42 -18.15
CA SER A 275 3.33 -20.68 -18.26
C SER A 275 3.32 -21.25 -19.69
N LYS A 276 3.88 -20.52 -20.62
CA LYS A 276 4.08 -20.87 -22.04
C LYS A 276 5.21 -20.03 -22.61
N PRO A 277 5.85 -20.44 -23.72
CA PRO A 277 6.83 -19.58 -24.40
C PRO A 277 6.22 -18.24 -24.81
N VAL A 278 7.06 -17.18 -24.76
CA VAL A 278 6.68 -15.83 -25.18
C VAL A 278 7.69 -15.34 -26.22
N THR A 279 7.20 -14.91 -27.38
CA THR A 279 8.00 -14.26 -28.42
C THR A 279 7.67 -12.77 -28.46
N PHE A 280 8.70 -11.93 -28.37
CA PHE A 280 8.59 -10.48 -28.46
C PHE A 280 8.48 -10.03 -29.93
N SER A 281 8.08 -8.78 -30.14
CA SER A 281 7.92 -8.18 -31.45
C SER A 281 9.23 -8.11 -32.27
N ASP A 282 10.37 -8.12 -31.60
CA ASP A 282 11.71 -8.14 -32.22
C ASP A 282 12.23 -9.55 -32.54
N GLY A 283 11.39 -10.60 -32.37
CA GLY A 283 11.71 -11.99 -32.62
C GLY A 283 12.43 -12.75 -31.50
N ARG A 284 12.87 -12.07 -30.44
CA ARG A 284 13.45 -12.75 -29.27
C ARG A 284 12.38 -13.57 -28.56
N SER A 285 12.76 -14.73 -28.06
CA SER A 285 11.84 -15.64 -27.38
C SER A 285 12.36 -16.06 -26.01
N LEU A 286 11.45 -16.22 -25.06
CA LEU A 286 11.70 -16.82 -23.77
C LEU A 286 10.92 -18.13 -23.66
N PRO A 287 11.57 -19.24 -23.21
CA PRO A 287 10.91 -20.51 -23.06
C PRO A 287 9.92 -20.51 -21.87
N GLU A 288 9.03 -21.49 -21.89
CA GLU A 288 8.18 -21.80 -20.72
C GLU A 288 9.05 -22.02 -19.47
N GLY A 289 8.52 -21.60 -18.32
CA GLY A 289 9.22 -21.72 -17.03
C GLY A 289 10.21 -20.58 -16.76
N SER A 290 10.53 -19.72 -17.77
CA SER A 290 11.39 -18.56 -17.55
C SER A 290 10.80 -17.64 -16.48
N GLN A 291 11.70 -17.15 -15.62
CA GLN A 291 11.34 -16.10 -14.66
C GLN A 291 11.59 -14.73 -15.30
N VAL A 292 10.58 -13.86 -15.26
CA VAL A 292 10.64 -12.50 -15.79
C VAL A 292 10.36 -11.51 -14.68
N SER A 293 11.25 -10.58 -14.44
CA SER A 293 11.05 -9.43 -13.57
C SER A 293 10.67 -8.21 -14.40
N LEU A 294 9.52 -7.63 -14.08
CA LEU A 294 9.06 -6.36 -14.67
C LEU A 294 9.55 -5.23 -13.76
N ASN A 295 10.57 -4.52 -14.21
CA ASN A 295 11.17 -3.40 -13.49
C ASN A 295 10.32 -2.13 -13.68
N ILE A 296 9.33 -1.94 -12.80
CA ILE A 296 8.41 -0.79 -12.84
C ILE A 296 9.18 0.52 -12.68
N PHE A 297 10.14 0.55 -11.75
CA PHE A 297 11.00 1.71 -11.52
C PHE A 297 11.76 2.14 -12.78
N GLY A 298 12.27 1.17 -13.54
CA GLY A 298 12.94 1.42 -14.83
C GLY A 298 11.98 1.81 -15.95
N ILE A 299 10.80 1.15 -16.03
CA ILE A 299 9.76 1.48 -17.01
C ILE A 299 9.32 2.95 -16.86
N HIS A 300 9.13 3.40 -15.64
CA HIS A 300 8.72 4.77 -15.31
C HIS A 300 9.82 5.83 -15.63
N ARG A 301 11.03 5.39 -16.00
CA ARG A 301 12.18 6.24 -16.34
C ARG A 301 12.71 6.00 -17.75
N ASN A 302 11.99 5.21 -18.55
CA ASN A 302 12.38 4.96 -19.95
C ASN A 302 12.35 6.27 -20.75
N ARG A 303 13.49 6.72 -21.24
CA ARG A 303 13.66 7.97 -21.99
C ARG A 303 12.93 8.00 -23.33
N ASP A 304 12.63 6.83 -23.90
CA ASP A 304 11.85 6.74 -25.14
C ASP A 304 10.38 7.14 -24.93
N VAL A 305 9.92 7.19 -23.69
CA VAL A 305 8.52 7.49 -23.31
C VAL A 305 8.42 8.71 -22.40
N TRP A 306 9.41 8.92 -21.54
CA TRP A 306 9.42 9.97 -20.53
C TRP A 306 10.59 10.92 -20.82
N GLU A 307 10.29 12.07 -21.41
CA GLU A 307 11.27 13.14 -21.58
C GLU A 307 11.72 13.63 -20.18
N ASP A 308 13.02 13.87 -20.00
CA ASP A 308 13.61 14.27 -18.71
C ASP A 308 13.06 13.47 -17.52
N PRO A 309 13.25 12.14 -17.50
CA PRO A 309 12.50 11.25 -16.60
C PRO A 309 12.74 11.50 -15.11
N GLU A 310 13.81 12.17 -14.73
CA GLU A 310 14.10 12.49 -13.31
C GLU A 310 13.46 13.81 -12.84
N VAL A 311 12.91 14.61 -13.77
CA VAL A 311 12.23 15.86 -13.44
C VAL A 311 10.80 15.56 -12.95
N PHE A 312 10.43 16.16 -11.83
CA PHE A 312 9.06 16.10 -11.33
C PHE A 312 8.17 17.10 -12.08
N ASP A 313 7.36 16.60 -12.99
CA ASP A 313 6.43 17.38 -13.79
C ASP A 313 5.02 16.75 -13.80
N PRO A 314 4.11 17.22 -12.95
CA PRO A 314 2.74 16.71 -12.90
C PRO A 314 1.95 16.86 -14.20
N LEU A 315 2.31 17.84 -15.07
CA LEU A 315 1.61 18.06 -16.32
C LEU A 315 1.78 16.92 -17.32
N ARG A 316 2.73 16.01 -17.10
CA ARG A 316 2.82 14.73 -17.82
C ARG A 316 1.52 13.92 -17.74
N PHE A 317 0.71 14.16 -16.71
CA PHE A 317 -0.55 13.47 -16.45
C PHE A 317 -1.79 14.31 -16.77
N SER A 318 -1.61 15.45 -17.46
CA SER A 318 -2.74 16.16 -18.04
C SER A 318 -3.40 15.30 -19.14
N PRO A 319 -4.69 15.52 -19.43
CA PRO A 319 -5.40 14.79 -20.50
C PRO A 319 -4.64 14.84 -21.84
N GLU A 320 -4.14 16.02 -22.22
CA GLU A 320 -3.44 16.27 -23.48
C GLU A 320 -2.13 15.47 -23.55
N ASN A 321 -1.29 15.56 -22.51
CA ASN A 321 0.02 14.91 -22.46
C ASN A 321 -0.06 13.40 -22.24
N SER A 322 -1.20 12.91 -21.77
CA SER A 322 -1.44 11.47 -21.55
C SER A 322 -2.05 10.76 -22.75
N ALA A 323 -2.67 11.49 -23.69
CA ALA A 323 -3.51 10.94 -24.77
C ALA A 323 -2.78 9.92 -25.66
N HIS A 324 -1.50 10.13 -25.94
CA HIS A 324 -0.72 9.28 -26.84
C HIS A 324 0.26 8.35 -26.11
N ARG A 325 0.25 8.37 -24.76
CA ARG A 325 1.15 7.51 -23.99
C ARG A 325 0.58 6.09 -23.87
N HIS A 326 1.42 5.10 -24.18
CA HIS A 326 1.05 3.70 -24.03
C HIS A 326 0.64 3.41 -22.56
N SER A 327 -0.48 2.76 -22.35
CA SER A 327 -1.03 2.48 -21.00
C SER A 327 -0.06 1.72 -20.07
N HIS A 328 0.82 0.89 -20.64
CA HIS A 328 1.82 0.13 -19.89
C HIS A 328 3.13 0.91 -19.64
N ALA A 329 3.20 2.18 -20.01
CA ALA A 329 4.32 3.05 -19.62
C ALA A 329 4.22 3.52 -18.16
N PHE A 330 3.03 3.46 -17.56
CA PHE A 330 2.78 3.86 -16.17
C PHE A 330 2.02 2.76 -15.42
N LEU A 331 2.73 2.04 -14.56
CA LEU A 331 2.27 0.80 -13.90
C LEU A 331 2.41 0.82 -12.36
N PRO A 332 2.08 1.91 -11.65
CA PRO A 332 2.29 1.95 -10.19
C PRO A 332 1.42 0.93 -9.44
N PHE A 333 0.33 0.48 -10.04
CA PHE A 333 -0.60 -0.54 -9.52
C PHE A 333 -0.59 -1.82 -10.38
N SER A 334 0.47 -2.04 -11.17
CA SER A 334 0.54 -3.13 -12.15
C SER A 334 -0.59 -3.03 -13.20
N ALA A 335 -0.82 -4.10 -13.97
CA ALA A 335 -1.88 -4.15 -14.98
C ALA A 335 -2.39 -5.59 -15.17
N GLY A 336 -3.52 -5.73 -15.92
CA GLY A 336 -4.16 -7.00 -16.22
C GLY A 336 -4.93 -7.58 -15.03
N SER A 337 -5.27 -8.87 -15.11
CA SER A 337 -6.10 -9.55 -14.09
C SER A 337 -5.46 -9.55 -12.69
N ARG A 338 -4.15 -9.40 -12.61
CA ARG A 338 -3.33 -9.36 -11.38
C ARG A 338 -2.96 -7.95 -10.95
N ASN A 339 -3.66 -6.92 -11.42
CA ASN A 339 -3.46 -5.55 -10.94
C ASN A 339 -3.82 -5.41 -9.46
N CYS A 340 -3.41 -4.31 -8.84
CA CYS A 340 -3.75 -4.01 -7.46
C CYS A 340 -5.26 -3.93 -7.25
N ILE A 341 -5.79 -4.73 -6.34
CA ILE A 341 -7.20 -4.72 -5.96
C ILE A 341 -7.53 -3.47 -5.14
N GLY A 342 -6.57 -2.97 -4.36
CA GLY A 342 -6.70 -1.79 -3.50
C GLY A 342 -6.33 -0.47 -4.18
N GLN A 343 -6.19 -0.40 -5.51
CA GLN A 343 -5.75 0.82 -6.21
C GLN A 343 -6.58 2.05 -5.84
N GLN A 344 -7.91 1.94 -5.84
CA GLN A 344 -8.77 3.08 -5.53
C GLN A 344 -8.71 3.45 -4.05
N PHE A 345 -8.59 2.46 -3.15
CA PHE A 345 -8.37 2.68 -1.72
C PHE A 345 -7.09 3.51 -1.50
N ALA A 346 -5.96 3.06 -2.05
CA ALA A 346 -4.68 3.75 -1.92
C ALA A 346 -4.70 5.17 -2.50
N MET A 347 -5.32 5.36 -3.68
CA MET A 347 -5.46 6.68 -4.28
C MET A 347 -6.30 7.63 -3.43
N ASN A 348 -7.39 7.14 -2.83
CA ASN A 348 -8.22 7.93 -1.94
C ASN A 348 -7.45 8.33 -0.67
N GLU A 349 -6.73 7.38 -0.06
CA GLU A 349 -5.95 7.64 1.14
C GLU A 349 -4.81 8.64 0.88
N MET A 350 -4.09 8.52 -0.24
CA MET A 350 -3.09 9.51 -0.65
C MET A 350 -3.70 10.90 -0.86
N LYS A 351 -4.89 11.01 -1.44
CA LYS A 351 -5.59 12.29 -1.61
C LYS A 351 -5.99 12.91 -0.28
N VAL A 352 -6.57 12.09 0.62
CA VAL A 352 -6.96 12.56 1.98
C VAL A 352 -5.73 13.02 2.76
N ALA A 353 -4.66 12.22 2.75
CA ALA A 353 -3.42 12.56 3.46
C ALA A 353 -2.78 13.85 2.90
N LEU A 354 -2.69 13.98 1.57
CA LEU A 354 -2.17 15.18 0.93
C LEU A 354 -3.01 16.41 1.29
N ALA A 355 -4.34 16.31 1.14
CA ALA A 355 -5.24 17.44 1.37
C ALA A 355 -5.14 17.95 2.81
N LEU A 356 -5.32 17.10 3.79
CA LEU A 356 -5.31 17.51 5.19
C LEU A 356 -3.93 17.98 5.65
N THR A 357 -2.85 17.40 5.11
CA THR A 357 -1.49 17.86 5.41
C THR A 357 -1.24 19.26 4.87
N LEU A 358 -1.58 19.53 3.60
CA LEU A 358 -1.32 20.83 2.97
C LEU A 358 -2.22 21.96 3.47
N LEU A 359 -3.37 21.63 4.08
CA LEU A 359 -4.21 22.62 4.76
C LEU A 359 -3.66 23.04 6.13
N ARG A 360 -2.83 22.19 6.76
CA ARG A 360 -2.28 22.49 8.09
C ARG A 360 -0.83 22.95 8.06
N PHE A 361 -0.05 22.48 7.07
CA PHE A 361 1.40 22.68 7.03
C PHE A 361 1.91 23.11 5.66
N GLU A 362 2.92 23.95 5.69
CA GLU A 362 3.86 24.15 4.60
C GLU A 362 5.08 23.24 4.86
N LEU A 363 5.46 22.45 3.83
CA LEU A 363 6.48 21.43 3.93
C LEU A 363 7.79 21.89 3.31
N PHE A 364 8.90 21.61 3.98
CA PHE A 364 10.25 21.90 3.50
C PHE A 364 11.15 20.66 3.63
N PRO A 365 12.04 20.39 2.67
CA PRO A 365 12.97 19.29 2.78
C PRO A 365 14.01 19.57 3.87
N ASN A 366 14.44 18.53 4.58
CA ASN A 366 15.58 18.62 5.48
C ASN A 366 16.88 18.37 4.69
N ALA A 367 17.54 19.45 4.25
CA ALA A 367 18.75 19.37 3.44
C ALA A 367 19.93 18.66 4.14
N SER A 368 19.95 18.63 5.48
CA SER A 368 20.99 17.93 6.25
C SER A 368 20.79 16.41 6.33
N LYS A 369 19.58 15.93 5.99
CA LYS A 369 19.20 14.51 6.02
C LYS A 369 18.47 14.11 4.74
N PRO A 370 19.14 14.13 3.56
CA PRO A 370 18.51 13.71 2.31
C PRO A 370 18.17 12.22 2.37
N PRO A 371 17.03 11.80 1.80
CA PRO A 371 16.66 10.40 1.77
C PRO A 371 17.61 9.60 0.88
N MET A 372 18.01 8.44 1.37
CA MET A 372 18.82 7.47 0.61
C MET A 372 17.92 6.35 0.13
N LEU A 373 17.55 6.41 -1.15
CA LEU A 373 16.64 5.44 -1.76
C LEU A 373 17.16 4.01 -1.62
N THR A 374 16.31 3.11 -1.16
CA THR A 374 16.61 1.69 -1.11
C THR A 374 15.44 0.87 -1.68
N GLN A 375 15.76 0.04 -2.67
CA GLN A 375 14.78 -0.89 -3.25
C GLN A 375 14.78 -2.17 -2.41
N GLN A 376 13.70 -2.36 -1.69
CA GLN A 376 13.37 -3.61 -0.99
C GLN A 376 12.10 -4.21 -1.61
N LEU A 377 11.32 -4.98 -0.86
CA LEU A 377 9.98 -5.37 -1.29
C LEU A 377 9.13 -4.13 -1.60
N ILE A 378 9.27 -3.12 -0.75
CA ILE A 378 8.67 -1.79 -0.90
C ILE A 378 9.82 -0.78 -0.98
N LEU A 379 9.61 0.27 -1.78
CA LEU A 379 10.56 1.36 -1.93
C LEU A 379 10.60 2.21 -0.67
N LYS A 380 11.76 2.29 -0.02
CA LYS A 380 11.96 3.02 1.24
C LYS A 380 13.18 3.92 1.17
N SER A 381 13.39 4.72 2.20
CA SER A 381 14.63 5.43 2.44
C SER A 381 15.43 4.75 3.56
N ARG A 382 16.69 4.47 3.31
CA ARG A 382 17.61 3.93 4.33
C ARG A 382 17.91 4.93 5.46
N SER A 383 17.89 6.22 5.14
CA SER A 383 18.16 7.31 6.09
C SER A 383 16.89 7.95 6.67
N GLY A 384 15.69 7.39 6.39
CA GLY A 384 14.42 8.04 6.65
C GLY A 384 14.08 9.12 5.62
N ILE A 385 12.88 9.69 5.75
CA ILE A 385 12.43 10.84 4.96
C ILE A 385 12.09 11.95 5.95
N HIS A 386 12.97 12.94 6.03
CA HIS A 386 12.88 14.01 7.03
C HIS A 386 12.41 15.33 6.41
N LEU A 387 11.37 15.92 6.99
CA LEU A 387 10.84 17.22 6.60
C LEU A 387 10.84 18.19 7.77
N HIS A 388 10.93 19.49 7.44
CA HIS A 388 10.57 20.58 8.33
C HIS A 388 9.13 20.99 8.05
N LEU A 389 8.41 21.32 9.11
CA LEU A 389 7.01 21.73 9.08
C LEU A 389 6.86 23.17 9.54
N LYS A 390 6.09 23.96 8.79
CA LYS A 390 5.62 25.26 9.21
C LYS A 390 4.10 25.23 9.23
N LYS A 391 3.50 25.49 10.38
CA LYS A 391 2.05 25.60 10.53
C LYS A 391 1.54 26.81 9.76
N ILE A 392 0.39 26.62 9.07
CA ILE A 392 -0.32 27.66 8.33
C ILE A 392 -1.45 28.23 9.16
#